data_23b8c18ffb902fbd7056dee091b87e4e
#
_entry.id   23b8c18ffb902fbd7056dee091b87e4e
#
_cell.length_a   1.000
_cell.length_b   1.000
_cell.length_c   1.000
_cell.angle_alpha   90.00
_cell.angle_beta   90.00
_cell.angle_gamma   90.00
#
_symmetry.space_group_name_H-M   'P 1'
#
loop_
_entity.id
_entity.type
_entity.pdbx_description
1 polymer ?
#
loop_
_entity_poly.entity_id
_entity_poly.type
_entity_poly.pdbx_seq_one_letter_code
_entity_poly.pdbx_strand_id
1 'polypeptide(L)'
;MNAKDFGIPQNRERVFIISIRKDIDNGIFEFPKPFELKLRLKDMLEDEVDEKYFLTYDHLKRIDNWKSFQNPLNCVLGGNDISQTITTRIAISDGGGINASTKLYCNEIESKINLRNGKYENKKIRYYTPLDCWKLMGFEKDDYIKAQESLTDFSLTNNQLIGCLYKQAGNSIVVDVLKHLFIELLKINILKGIKL
;
A
#
# COMPACT_ATOMS: atom_id res chain seq x y z
N MET A 1 7.79 5.52 -12.65
CA MET A 1 8.39 4.43 -11.83
C MET A 1 7.25 3.71 -11.12
N ASN A 2 7.30 2.40 -11.00
CA ASN A 2 6.28 1.60 -10.31
C ASN A 2 6.87 0.95 -9.05
N ALA A 3 6.16 0.96 -7.93
CA ALA A 3 6.64 0.44 -6.65
C ALA A 3 7.11 -1.02 -6.71
N LYS A 4 6.41 -1.86 -7.50
CA LYS A 4 6.79 -3.27 -7.70
C LYS A 4 8.17 -3.46 -8.34
N ASP A 5 8.66 -2.47 -9.07
CA ASP A 5 9.96 -2.49 -9.73
C ASP A 5 11.11 -2.08 -8.78
N PHE A 6 10.75 -1.72 -7.52
CA PHE A 6 11.65 -1.23 -6.47
C PHE A 6 11.40 -1.92 -5.12
N GLY A 7 10.98 -3.18 -5.14
CA GLY A 7 10.96 -4.05 -3.97
C GLY A 7 9.66 -4.11 -3.19
N ILE A 8 8.66 -3.28 -3.50
CA ILE A 8 7.37 -3.26 -2.79
C ILE A 8 6.29 -3.99 -3.61
N PRO A 9 5.60 -5.00 -3.08
CA PRO A 9 4.59 -5.76 -3.81
C PRO A 9 3.29 -4.96 -3.98
N GLN A 10 3.40 -3.79 -4.60
CA GLN A 10 2.30 -2.90 -4.93
C GLN A 10 2.41 -2.38 -6.37
N ASN A 11 1.35 -2.54 -7.15
CA ASN A 11 1.25 -1.94 -8.48
C ASN A 11 0.83 -0.46 -8.32
N ARG A 12 1.82 0.40 -8.04
CA ARG A 12 1.66 1.85 -7.88
C ARG A 12 2.63 2.59 -8.79
N GLU A 13 2.12 3.03 -9.91
CA GLU A 13 2.87 3.80 -10.88
C GLU A 13 2.75 5.30 -10.59
N ARG A 14 3.88 6.00 -10.61
CA ARG A 14 3.97 7.46 -10.45
C ARG A 14 4.97 8.04 -11.41
N VAL A 15 4.66 9.25 -11.88
CA VAL A 15 5.58 10.07 -12.68
C VAL A 15 6.48 10.86 -11.75
N PHE A 16 7.79 10.83 -12.01
CA PHE A 16 8.77 11.64 -11.33
C PHE A 16 9.42 12.59 -12.32
N ILE A 17 9.48 13.86 -11.97
CA ILE A 17 10.14 14.90 -12.75
C ILE A 17 11.30 15.40 -11.90
N ILE A 18 12.51 15.25 -12.41
CA ILE A 18 13.73 15.68 -11.76
C ILE A 18 14.24 16.92 -12.46
N SER A 19 14.49 17.96 -11.67
CA SER A 19 15.12 19.20 -12.16
C SER A 19 16.44 19.39 -11.44
N ILE A 20 17.52 19.50 -12.20
CA ILE A 20 18.86 19.69 -11.67
C ILE A 20 19.31 21.11 -12.08
N ARG A 21 19.84 21.85 -11.13
CA ARG A 21 20.35 23.20 -11.37
C ARG A 21 21.57 23.14 -12.30
N LYS A 22 21.59 23.97 -13.30
CA LYS A 22 22.58 23.92 -14.41
C LYS A 22 24.06 23.99 -13.96
N ASP A 23 24.34 24.71 -12.88
CA ASP A 23 25.68 24.85 -12.33
C ASP A 23 26.22 23.61 -11.60
N ILE A 24 25.33 22.69 -11.17
CA ILE A 24 25.70 21.43 -10.54
C ILE A 24 25.41 20.20 -11.43
N ASP A 25 24.65 20.39 -12.49
CA ASP A 25 24.38 19.31 -13.44
C ASP A 25 25.68 18.93 -14.19
N ASN A 26 25.98 17.65 -14.14
CA ASN A 26 27.13 17.05 -14.85
C ASN A 26 26.71 16.10 -15.97
N GLY A 27 25.40 16.05 -16.26
CA GLY A 27 24.83 15.22 -17.32
C GLY A 27 24.86 13.73 -17.08
N ILE A 28 25.15 13.27 -15.84
CA ILE A 28 25.28 11.83 -15.53
C ILE A 28 24.05 11.24 -14.84
N PHE A 29 23.01 12.05 -14.56
CA PHE A 29 21.82 11.53 -13.91
C PHE A 29 21.09 10.55 -14.83
N GLU A 30 20.85 9.37 -14.31
CA GLU A 30 19.96 8.37 -14.90
C GLU A 30 18.91 7.95 -13.88
N PHE A 31 17.70 7.64 -14.35
CA PHE A 31 16.70 7.03 -13.46
C PHE A 31 17.14 5.63 -13.01
N PRO A 32 16.86 5.24 -11.76
CA PRO A 32 17.22 3.93 -11.28
C PRO A 32 16.55 2.83 -12.13
N LYS A 33 17.31 1.76 -12.39
CA LYS A 33 16.82 0.63 -13.19
C LYS A 33 15.91 -0.26 -12.34
N PRO A 34 14.79 -0.74 -12.89
CA PRO A 34 13.93 -1.70 -12.23
C PRO A 34 14.66 -3.02 -11.94
N PHE A 35 14.27 -3.70 -10.87
CA PHE A 35 14.79 -5.01 -10.52
C PHE A 35 13.66 -6.00 -10.19
N GLU A 36 13.97 -7.27 -10.13
CA GLU A 36 12.99 -8.33 -9.89
C GLU A 36 12.36 -8.22 -8.49
N LEU A 37 11.03 -8.23 -8.45
CA LEU A 37 10.27 -8.23 -7.20
C LEU A 37 10.30 -9.61 -6.53
N LYS A 38 10.95 -9.72 -5.39
CA LYS A 38 11.02 -10.96 -4.60
C LYS A 38 9.87 -11.08 -3.59
N LEU A 39 9.46 -9.96 -3.00
CA LEU A 39 8.41 -9.92 -1.98
C LEU A 39 7.01 -10.09 -2.58
N ARG A 40 6.13 -10.69 -1.78
CA ARG A 40 4.69 -10.86 -2.07
C ARG A 40 3.87 -10.33 -0.89
N LEU A 41 2.54 -10.30 -1.02
CA LEU A 41 1.67 -9.79 0.04
C LEU A 41 1.86 -10.52 1.36
N LYS A 42 2.00 -11.85 1.34
CA LYS A 42 2.25 -12.66 2.55
C LYS A 42 3.53 -12.26 3.32
N ASP A 43 4.51 -11.67 2.64
CA ASP A 43 5.77 -11.26 3.25
C ASP A 43 5.68 -9.88 3.92
N MET A 44 4.61 -9.14 3.62
CA MET A 44 4.44 -7.74 4.05
C MET A 44 3.24 -7.49 4.94
N LEU A 45 2.14 -8.19 4.72
CA LEU A 45 0.92 -7.97 5.48
C LEU A 45 1.01 -8.65 6.86
N GLU A 46 0.19 -8.18 7.79
CA GLU A 46 0.09 -8.76 9.13
C GLU A 46 -0.58 -10.12 9.09
N ASP A 47 -0.02 -11.11 9.80
CA ASP A 47 -0.60 -12.45 9.95
C ASP A 47 -1.75 -12.45 10.97
N GLU A 48 -1.56 -11.75 12.09
CA GLU A 48 -2.54 -11.63 13.17
C GLU A 48 -3.12 -10.22 13.19
N VAL A 49 -4.42 -10.12 13.02
CA VAL A 49 -5.15 -8.84 13.01
C VAL A 49 -6.42 -8.95 13.86
N ASP A 50 -6.90 -7.81 14.36
CA ASP A 50 -8.14 -7.70 15.12
C ASP A 50 -9.35 -8.18 14.29
N GLU A 51 -10.29 -8.88 14.94
CA GLU A 51 -11.51 -9.43 14.32
C GLU A 51 -12.34 -8.38 13.55
N LYS A 52 -12.29 -7.12 13.96
CA LYS A 52 -12.99 -6.02 13.27
C LYS A 52 -12.57 -5.82 11.80
N TYR A 53 -11.40 -6.32 11.41
CA TYR A 53 -10.94 -6.25 10.01
C TYR A 53 -11.47 -7.40 9.15
N PHE A 54 -12.06 -8.44 9.73
CA PHE A 54 -12.61 -9.54 8.95
C PHE A 54 -14.01 -9.25 8.45
N LEU A 55 -14.30 -9.73 7.23
CA LEU A 55 -15.62 -9.64 6.64
C LEU A 55 -16.58 -10.61 7.32
N THR A 56 -17.74 -10.10 7.72
CA THR A 56 -18.85 -10.94 8.15
C THR A 56 -19.53 -11.58 6.94
N TYR A 57 -20.28 -12.67 7.18
CA TYR A 57 -21.08 -13.32 6.14
C TYR A 57 -22.06 -12.35 5.44
N ASP A 58 -22.66 -11.44 6.18
CA ASP A 58 -23.57 -10.44 5.62
C ASP A 58 -22.83 -9.42 4.73
N HIS A 59 -21.59 -9.06 5.08
CA HIS A 59 -20.73 -8.26 4.22
C HIS A 59 -20.43 -8.97 2.91
N LEU A 60 -20.10 -10.25 2.94
CA LEU A 60 -19.82 -11.06 1.75
C LEU A 60 -21.03 -11.16 0.82
N LYS A 61 -22.24 -11.42 1.36
CA LYS A 61 -23.48 -11.42 0.58
C LYS A 61 -23.78 -10.08 -0.10
N ARG A 62 -23.52 -8.95 0.58
CA ARG A 62 -23.71 -7.62 -0.02
C ARG A 62 -22.74 -7.36 -1.15
N ILE A 63 -21.49 -7.79 -1.02
CA ILE A 63 -20.45 -7.67 -2.04
C ILE A 63 -20.83 -8.44 -3.31
N ASP A 64 -21.37 -9.64 -3.16
CA ASP A 64 -21.75 -10.51 -4.25
C ASP A 64 -22.79 -9.86 -5.18
N ASN A 65 -23.65 -9.02 -4.61
CA ASN A 65 -24.66 -8.27 -5.34
C ASN A 65 -24.20 -6.90 -5.88
N TRP A 66 -23.00 -6.44 -5.53
CA TRP A 66 -22.55 -5.09 -5.87
C TRP A 66 -21.90 -5.03 -7.26
N LYS A 67 -22.48 -4.21 -8.16
CA LYS A 67 -21.97 -4.03 -9.54
C LYS A 67 -20.49 -3.58 -9.59
N SER A 68 -20.03 -2.79 -8.62
CA SER A 68 -18.63 -2.34 -8.57
C SER A 68 -17.62 -3.44 -8.27
N PHE A 69 -18.03 -4.54 -7.61
CA PHE A 69 -17.19 -5.73 -7.42
C PHE A 69 -17.19 -6.68 -8.62
N GLN A 70 -17.91 -6.34 -9.68
CA GLN A 70 -17.86 -7.10 -10.95
C GLN A 70 -16.58 -6.81 -11.74
N ASN A 71 -15.86 -5.73 -11.38
CA ASN A 71 -14.59 -5.41 -12.00
C ASN A 71 -13.51 -6.43 -11.53
N PRO A 72 -12.75 -7.05 -12.44
CA PRO A 72 -11.63 -7.95 -12.11
C PRO A 72 -10.58 -7.34 -11.18
N LEU A 73 -10.53 -6.02 -11.06
CA LEU A 73 -9.64 -5.30 -10.11
C LEU A 73 -10.13 -5.36 -8.67
N ASN A 74 -11.40 -5.72 -8.43
CA ASN A 74 -12.03 -5.79 -7.11
C ASN A 74 -12.16 -7.25 -6.64
N CYS A 75 -11.06 -7.96 -6.59
CA CYS A 75 -10.98 -9.33 -6.09
C CYS A 75 -10.29 -9.39 -4.73
N VAL A 76 -10.48 -10.50 -4.05
CA VAL A 76 -9.67 -10.84 -2.87
C VAL A 76 -8.29 -11.27 -3.35
N LEU A 77 -7.25 -10.66 -2.82
CA LEU A 77 -5.87 -10.98 -3.13
C LEU A 77 -5.36 -12.07 -2.20
N GLY A 78 -4.59 -12.99 -2.72
CA GLY A 78 -3.92 -14.05 -1.98
C GLY A 78 -2.50 -13.71 -1.60
N GLY A 79 -1.86 -14.62 -0.87
CA GLY A 79 -0.51 -14.44 -0.35
C GLY A 79 0.54 -14.17 -1.42
N ASN A 80 0.42 -14.78 -2.60
CA ASN A 80 1.40 -14.64 -3.69
C ASN A 80 1.09 -13.48 -4.66
N ASP A 81 0.02 -12.74 -4.43
CA ASP A 81 -0.36 -11.60 -5.28
C ASP A 81 0.44 -10.33 -4.97
N ILE A 82 0.23 -9.33 -5.82
CA ILE A 82 0.73 -7.96 -5.69
C ILE A 82 -0.46 -7.04 -5.45
N SER A 83 -0.36 -6.14 -4.47
CA SER A 83 -1.41 -5.18 -4.16
C SER A 83 -1.68 -4.24 -5.33
N GLN A 84 -2.93 -3.82 -5.45
CA GLN A 84 -3.29 -2.63 -6.21
C GLN A 84 -2.85 -1.36 -5.48
N THR A 85 -2.85 -0.23 -6.18
CA THR A 85 -2.51 1.07 -5.58
C THR A 85 -3.30 1.34 -4.30
N ILE A 86 -2.58 1.61 -3.21
CA ILE A 86 -3.15 2.12 -1.96
C ILE A 86 -3.59 3.57 -2.17
N THR A 87 -4.84 3.87 -1.85
CA THR A 87 -5.43 5.20 -1.99
C THR A 87 -5.95 5.71 -0.65
N THR A 88 -6.28 6.99 -0.55
CA THR A 88 -6.86 7.61 0.66
C THR A 88 -8.25 7.10 1.01
N ARG A 89 -8.93 6.38 0.10
CA ARG A 89 -10.30 5.88 0.24
C ARG A 89 -10.38 4.42 0.67
N ILE A 90 -9.29 3.84 1.14
CA ILE A 90 -9.26 2.45 1.66
C ILE A 90 -10.03 2.33 2.98
N ALA A 91 -10.13 3.43 3.73
CA ALA A 91 -10.76 3.43 5.05
C ALA A 91 -12.14 2.76 5.04
N ILE A 92 -12.36 1.90 6.02
CA ILE A 92 -13.70 1.44 6.41
C ILE A 92 -14.47 2.70 6.84
N SER A 93 -15.46 3.10 6.07
CA SER A 93 -16.31 4.22 6.49
C SER A 93 -17.18 3.81 7.68
N ASP A 94 -17.41 4.73 8.60
CA ASP A 94 -18.42 4.57 9.64
C ASP A 94 -19.77 4.17 9.00
N GLY A 95 -20.17 2.94 9.23
CA GLY A 95 -21.35 2.36 8.58
C GLY A 95 -21.06 1.18 7.63
N GLY A 96 -19.81 0.72 7.56
CA GLY A 96 -19.45 -0.56 6.94
C GLY A 96 -19.57 -0.61 5.41
N GLY A 97 -19.51 0.52 4.74
CA GLY A 97 -19.57 0.57 3.28
C GLY A 97 -18.28 0.09 2.62
N ILE A 98 -18.31 -1.10 2.03
CA ILE A 98 -17.28 -1.55 1.10
C ILE A 98 -17.43 -0.74 -0.18
N ASN A 99 -16.36 -0.09 -0.62
CA ASN A 99 -16.34 0.70 -1.85
C ASN A 99 -15.35 0.11 -2.87
N ALA A 100 -15.35 0.62 -4.10
CA ALA A 100 -14.47 0.15 -5.17
C ALA A 100 -12.96 0.30 -4.86
N SER A 101 -12.59 1.10 -3.87
CA SER A 101 -11.19 1.29 -3.44
C SER A 101 -10.80 0.34 -2.31
N THR A 102 -11.74 -0.39 -1.73
CA THR A 102 -11.50 -1.34 -0.64
C THR A 102 -10.57 -2.44 -1.10
N LYS A 103 -9.53 -2.74 -0.31
CA LYS A 103 -8.61 -3.83 -0.57
C LYS A 103 -8.91 -4.98 0.37
N LEU A 104 -9.09 -6.15 -0.22
CA LEU A 104 -9.39 -7.40 0.49
C LEU A 104 -8.25 -8.39 0.33
N TYR A 105 -7.95 -9.09 1.41
CA TYR A 105 -6.88 -10.07 1.48
C TYR A 105 -7.36 -11.34 2.18
N CYS A 106 -6.84 -12.48 1.75
CA CYS A 106 -7.04 -13.75 2.42
C CYS A 106 -5.73 -14.53 2.40
N ASN A 107 -5.18 -14.82 3.57
CA ASN A 107 -3.93 -15.56 3.71
C ASN A 107 -4.05 -17.03 3.25
N GLU A 108 -5.25 -17.58 3.29
CA GLU A 108 -5.53 -18.98 2.95
C GLU A 108 -5.60 -19.26 1.44
N ILE A 109 -5.38 -18.26 0.60
CA ILE A 109 -5.38 -18.38 -0.85
C ILE A 109 -4.04 -17.93 -1.44
N GLU A 110 -3.53 -18.67 -2.42
CA GLU A 110 -2.26 -18.35 -3.06
C GLU A 110 -2.39 -17.26 -4.14
N SER A 111 -3.53 -17.23 -4.83
CA SER A 111 -3.80 -16.29 -5.92
C SER A 111 -5.19 -15.71 -5.79
N LYS A 112 -5.38 -14.51 -6.34
CA LYS A 112 -6.63 -13.75 -6.28
C LYS A 112 -7.85 -14.56 -6.70
N ILE A 113 -8.95 -14.38 -5.97
CA ILE A 113 -10.26 -14.95 -6.31
C ILE A 113 -11.29 -13.86 -6.51
N ASN A 114 -12.26 -14.14 -7.39
CA ASN A 114 -13.46 -13.33 -7.49
C ASN A 114 -14.49 -13.86 -6.48
N LEU A 115 -15.05 -12.97 -5.66
CA LEU A 115 -16.07 -13.32 -4.66
C LEU A 115 -17.31 -13.97 -5.26
N ARG A 116 -17.64 -13.65 -6.52
CA ARG A 116 -18.80 -14.22 -7.23
C ARG A 116 -18.74 -15.72 -7.53
N ASN A 117 -17.57 -16.32 -7.43
CA ASN A 117 -17.40 -17.73 -7.78
C ASN A 117 -17.71 -18.69 -6.62
N GLY A 118 -18.23 -18.21 -5.49
CA GLY A 118 -18.52 -19.03 -4.30
C GLY A 118 -17.28 -19.67 -3.64
N LYS A 119 -16.08 -19.42 -4.17
CA LYS A 119 -14.83 -20.02 -3.68
C LYS A 119 -14.32 -19.42 -2.36
N TYR A 120 -15.07 -18.51 -1.78
CA TYR A 120 -14.75 -17.84 -0.53
C TYR A 120 -15.43 -18.45 0.70
N GLU A 121 -16.31 -19.43 0.51
CA GLU A 121 -16.98 -20.11 1.63
C GLU A 121 -15.94 -20.68 2.59
N ASN A 122 -16.11 -20.38 3.86
CA ASN A 122 -15.19 -20.74 4.95
C ASN A 122 -13.80 -20.11 4.89
N LYS A 123 -13.58 -19.07 4.09
CA LYS A 123 -12.30 -18.33 4.05
C LYS A 123 -12.35 -17.08 4.93
N LYS A 124 -11.26 -16.85 5.66
CA LYS A 124 -11.08 -15.63 6.46
C LYS A 124 -10.62 -14.46 5.59
N ILE A 125 -11.57 -13.77 4.99
CA ILE A 125 -11.32 -12.60 4.16
C ILE A 125 -11.30 -11.34 5.05
N ARG A 126 -10.30 -10.50 4.90
CA ARG A 126 -10.16 -9.28 5.68
C ARG A 126 -9.82 -8.05 4.84
N TYR A 127 -10.06 -6.89 5.42
CA TYR A 127 -9.53 -5.63 4.92
C TYR A 127 -8.03 -5.53 5.19
N TYR A 128 -7.34 -4.71 4.43
CA TYR A 128 -6.00 -4.25 4.84
C TYR A 128 -6.13 -3.39 6.09
N THR A 129 -5.24 -3.60 7.05
CA THR A 129 -5.13 -2.71 8.22
C THR A 129 -4.41 -1.42 7.84
N PRO A 130 -4.46 -0.37 8.68
CA PRO A 130 -3.62 0.80 8.47
C PRO A 130 -2.13 0.45 8.38
N LEU A 131 -1.64 -0.46 9.25
CA LEU A 131 -0.24 -0.90 9.23
C LEU A 131 0.11 -1.65 7.94
N ASP A 132 -0.77 -2.52 7.42
CA ASP A 132 -0.59 -3.13 6.10
C ASP A 132 -0.35 -2.07 5.01
N CYS A 133 -1.17 -1.00 5.04
CA CYS A 133 -1.05 0.09 4.08
C CYS A 133 0.26 0.85 4.21
N TRP A 134 0.74 1.08 5.44
CA TRP A 134 2.02 1.74 5.72
C TRP A 134 3.19 0.89 5.26
N LYS A 135 3.20 -0.41 5.56
CA LYS A 135 4.21 -1.35 5.07
C LYS A 135 4.27 -1.38 3.53
N LEU A 136 3.10 -1.42 2.86
CA LEU A 136 3.02 -1.37 1.41
C LEU A 136 3.46 -0.02 0.81
N MET A 137 3.64 1.01 1.63
CA MET A 137 4.28 2.27 1.24
C MET A 137 5.78 2.31 1.58
N GLY A 138 6.35 1.21 2.12
CA GLY A 138 7.76 1.09 2.47
C GLY A 138 8.14 1.69 3.83
N PHE A 139 7.15 2.01 4.67
CA PHE A 139 7.39 2.44 6.05
C PHE A 139 7.61 1.25 6.98
N GLU A 140 8.46 1.44 7.98
CA GLU A 140 8.64 0.47 9.04
C GLU A 140 7.51 0.56 10.08
N LYS A 141 7.36 -0.50 10.90
CA LYS A 141 6.36 -0.53 11.96
C LYS A 141 6.54 0.61 12.97
N ASP A 142 7.78 0.98 13.26
CA ASP A 142 8.09 2.07 14.20
C ASP A 142 7.64 3.43 13.68
N ASP A 143 7.71 3.67 12.36
CA ASP A 143 7.19 4.90 11.75
C ASP A 143 5.68 4.99 11.92
N TYR A 144 4.99 3.88 11.73
CA TYR A 144 3.54 3.79 11.95
C TYR A 144 3.17 4.06 13.41
N ILE A 145 3.90 3.47 14.38
CA ILE A 145 3.66 3.67 15.81
C ILE A 145 3.84 5.14 16.17
N LYS A 146 4.92 5.78 15.76
CA LYS A 146 5.17 7.21 15.98
C LYS A 146 4.04 8.08 15.41
N ALA A 147 3.59 7.78 14.21
CA ALA A 147 2.48 8.50 13.59
C ALA A 147 1.16 8.30 14.36
N GLN A 148 0.89 7.09 14.84
CA GLN A 148 -0.27 6.80 15.66
C GLN A 148 -0.22 7.55 17.00
N GLU A 149 0.91 7.53 17.69
CA GLU A 149 1.13 8.26 18.95
C GLU A 149 0.93 9.77 18.77
N SER A 150 1.48 10.35 17.70
CA SER A 150 1.31 11.78 17.42
C SER A 150 -0.15 12.20 17.19
N LEU A 151 -1.02 11.28 16.81
CA LEU A 151 -2.44 11.55 16.59
C LEU A 151 -3.27 11.48 17.89
N THR A 152 -2.74 10.90 18.97
CA THR A 152 -3.46 10.80 20.26
C THR A 152 -3.69 12.17 20.90
N ASP A 153 -2.84 13.15 20.60
CA ASP A 153 -2.95 14.51 21.13
C ASP A 153 -4.15 15.30 20.56
N PHE A 154 -4.80 14.78 19.51
CA PHE A 154 -5.86 15.48 18.77
C PHE A 154 -7.27 15.09 19.17
N SER A 155 -7.53 14.52 20.31
CA SER A 155 -8.89 14.16 20.79
C SER A 155 -9.76 13.47 19.72
N LEU A 156 -9.15 12.67 18.85
CA LEU A 156 -9.84 11.96 17.78
C LEU A 156 -10.57 10.73 18.32
N THR A 157 -11.72 10.43 17.73
CA THR A 157 -12.34 9.12 17.92
C THR A 157 -11.47 8.02 17.27
N ASN A 158 -11.58 6.77 17.73
CA ASN A 158 -10.82 5.65 17.15
C ASN A 158 -11.00 5.54 15.63
N ASN A 159 -12.20 5.78 15.12
CA ASN A 159 -12.47 5.72 13.68
C ASN A 159 -11.81 6.88 12.92
N GLN A 160 -11.79 8.07 13.50
CA GLN A 160 -11.08 9.22 12.92
C GLN A 160 -9.58 8.99 12.88
N LEU A 161 -9.00 8.46 13.95
CA LEU A 161 -7.58 8.10 14.03
C LEU A 161 -7.22 7.07 12.95
N ILE A 162 -7.96 5.97 12.87
CA ILE A 162 -7.80 4.93 11.83
C ILE A 162 -7.90 5.56 10.42
N GLY A 163 -8.90 6.42 10.21
CA GLY A 163 -9.08 7.13 8.94
C GLY A 163 -7.91 8.04 8.57
N CYS A 164 -7.31 8.73 9.55
CA CYS A 164 -6.10 9.53 9.35
C CYS A 164 -4.91 8.67 8.91
N LEU A 165 -4.67 7.54 9.58
CA LEU A 165 -3.58 6.63 9.25
C LEU A 165 -3.69 6.05 7.83
N TYR A 166 -4.89 5.67 7.38
CA TYR A 166 -5.12 5.27 5.99
C TYR A 166 -4.86 6.41 4.99
N LYS A 167 -5.30 7.64 5.32
CA LYS A 167 -5.06 8.81 4.46
C LYS A 167 -3.59 9.14 4.34
N GLN A 168 -2.84 9.06 5.44
CA GLN A 168 -1.40 9.27 5.43
C GLN A 168 -0.71 8.27 4.50
N ALA A 169 -1.00 6.96 4.62
CA ALA A 169 -0.47 5.95 3.70
C ALA A 169 -0.84 6.26 2.24
N GLY A 170 -2.12 6.52 1.96
CA GLY A 170 -2.62 6.75 0.60
C GLY A 170 -2.00 7.98 -0.09
N ASN A 171 -1.70 9.03 0.69
CA ASN A 171 -1.07 10.27 0.20
C ASN A 171 0.45 10.18 0.09
N SER A 172 1.07 9.17 0.69
CA SER A 172 2.53 9.02 0.70
C SER A 172 3.09 8.62 -0.66
N ILE A 173 4.38 8.87 -0.83
CA ILE A 173 5.21 8.29 -1.88
C ILE A 173 5.88 7.04 -1.30
N VAL A 174 6.02 6.00 -2.12
CA VAL A 174 6.68 4.76 -1.68
C VAL A 174 8.14 5.05 -1.36
N VAL A 175 8.54 4.74 -0.12
CA VAL A 175 9.85 5.07 0.45
C VAL A 175 10.97 4.45 -0.37
N ASP A 176 10.84 3.18 -0.77
CA ASP A 176 11.90 2.47 -1.52
C ASP A 176 12.10 3.05 -2.91
N VAL A 177 11.05 3.53 -3.58
CA VAL A 177 11.19 4.26 -4.85
C VAL A 177 12.02 5.54 -4.66
N LEU A 178 11.77 6.28 -3.57
CA LEU A 178 12.53 7.49 -3.26
C LEU A 178 13.97 7.16 -2.87
N LYS A 179 14.22 6.11 -2.07
CA LYS A 179 15.58 5.67 -1.72
C LYS A 179 16.42 5.45 -2.98
N HIS A 180 15.90 4.67 -3.93
CA HIS A 180 16.62 4.40 -5.18
C HIS A 180 16.83 5.65 -6.01
N LEU A 181 15.84 6.54 -6.09
CA LEU A 181 15.95 7.80 -6.79
C LEU A 181 17.03 8.71 -6.17
N PHE A 182 17.05 8.84 -4.85
CA PHE A 182 18.06 9.64 -4.15
C PHE A 182 19.46 9.07 -4.26
N ILE A 183 19.64 7.74 -4.31
CA ILE A 183 20.94 7.13 -4.56
C ILE A 183 21.50 7.61 -5.92
N GLU A 184 20.69 7.67 -6.97
CA GLU A 184 21.16 8.17 -8.27
C GLU A 184 21.47 9.68 -8.23
N LEU A 185 20.64 10.47 -7.53
CA LEU A 185 20.89 11.90 -7.36
C LEU A 185 22.16 12.20 -6.57
N LEU A 186 22.48 11.40 -5.55
CA LEU A 186 23.70 11.58 -4.74
C LEU A 186 24.98 11.34 -5.55
N LYS A 187 24.96 10.49 -6.57
CA LYS A 187 26.11 10.25 -7.45
C LYS A 187 26.58 11.54 -8.15
N ILE A 188 25.66 12.46 -8.45
CA ILE A 188 25.99 13.76 -9.06
C ILE A 188 26.92 14.58 -8.15
N ASN A 189 26.63 14.59 -6.83
CA ASN A 189 27.38 15.39 -5.84
C ASN A 189 28.72 14.74 -5.46
N ILE A 190 28.78 13.42 -5.34
CA ILE A 190 30.00 12.68 -4.98
C ILE A 190 31.11 12.91 -6.00
N LEU A 191 30.78 12.91 -7.29
CA LEU A 191 31.75 13.13 -8.36
C LEU A 191 32.26 14.59 -8.46
N LYS A 192 31.59 15.56 -7.82
CA LYS A 192 32.03 16.95 -7.73
C LYS A 192 32.83 17.27 -6.44
N GLY A 193 33.12 16.28 -5.57
CA GLY A 193 33.89 16.47 -4.34
C GLY A 193 33.18 17.30 -3.27
N ILE A 194 31.87 17.44 -3.35
CA ILE A 194 31.06 18.10 -2.32
C ILE A 194 30.92 17.11 -1.17
N LYS A 195 31.65 17.33 -0.08
CA LYS A 195 31.38 16.65 1.21
C LYS A 195 30.04 17.16 1.73
N LEU A 196 29.10 16.24 1.92
CA LEU A 196 27.86 16.48 2.69
C LEU A 196 28.17 16.75 4.16
#